data_c60b4aa16c81016c6eb5b5c96741c86d
#
_entry.id   c60b4aa16c81016c6eb5b5c96741c86d
#
_cell.length_a   1.000
_cell.length_b   1.000
_cell.length_c   1.000
_cell.angle_alpha   90.00
_cell.angle_beta   90.00
_cell.angle_gamma   90.00
#
_symmetry.space_group_name_H-M   'P 1'
#
loop_
_entity.id
_entity.type
_entity.pdbx_description
1 polymer ?
#
loop_
_entity_poly.entity_id
_entity_poly.type
_entity_poly.pdbx_seq_one_letter_code
_entity_poly.pdbx_strand_id
1 'polypeptide(L)'
;MQDSPRLCAYSTRMNARCILLFAAICLLLAGCHDNTTPTAPNTPSPHDEAAAANQLFLNQKTFDPWVLTNNNLSNPIPFYTSDGYVGQTLSPEGESLAKFEAGAYQNGQLKDSNLQAGKQLIPPPDTALVQQTLDLHTGIFKTETGFKTSPQNPPAQVSFSTHKEWNTGETTTNWLQLWQTSDIVIRGDPEAQQVTHANLFYLLSSTYPGSDHSIPPMGLSSDIYGGHIFWDAEIWMMPALIVQHPDYAKSIVDYRFKTLSQAKKNAKAHGFVGAEYAWESADTGAEMAPAEFSQERHITADVGWAAWQYYLWTGDNAYLQKQGWPVLQATAAYWVSRVTHGADGKYHIEKVISPDETAGVVSDDAYTNAVVQANLRAATAAAQTVGQRADPRWSLIADALFFPQDKARGIPAENAAPMTDRFSAKQADTLLLIHPLNKAIDPVTAGKMLDFYSAHTIKNGPAMTASIQAVVAAKLGRGPESLDQFHDSYRPFMRGPWDAFAEKRTSNRVYFCTGMGGCLQSVLYGFAGLQVAEPGQKAAGTKIASDSVASLYANPHLPPGWGGLTVKGVRFHGKAYDVSIAAGNKVGVTVAK
;
A
#
# COMPACT_ATOMS: atom_id res chain seq x y z
N MET A 1 -11.66 -63.49 28.61
CA MET A 1 -13.01 -62.93 28.54
C MET A 1 -12.79 -61.53 27.98
N GLN A 2 -12.79 -61.40 26.67
CA GLN A 2 -13.89 -60.99 25.79
C GLN A 2 -14.56 -59.73 26.35
N ASP A 3 -14.39 -58.58 25.68
CA ASP A 3 -15.08 -58.15 24.47
C ASP A 3 -14.46 -56.90 23.85
N SER A 4 -14.39 -56.91 22.54
CA SER A 4 -14.08 -55.74 21.69
C SER A 4 -15.37 -55.01 21.26
N PRO A 5 -15.33 -53.71 20.96
CA PRO A 5 -16.41 -53.05 20.23
C PRO A 5 -16.02 -52.73 18.79
N ARG A 6 -17.02 -52.89 17.98
CA ARG A 6 -17.14 -52.84 16.53
C ARG A 6 -16.77 -51.46 15.91
N LEU A 7 -16.04 -51.55 14.82
CA LEU A 7 -15.93 -50.49 13.78
C LEU A 7 -17.30 -50.22 13.15
N CYS A 8 -17.70 -48.97 13.11
CA CYS A 8 -18.78 -48.47 12.30
C CYS A 8 -18.20 -47.69 11.12
N ALA A 9 -18.27 -48.30 9.94
CA ALA A 9 -17.87 -47.68 8.68
C ALA A 9 -18.94 -46.69 8.22
N TYR A 10 -18.59 -45.42 8.07
CA TYR A 10 -19.39 -44.46 7.32
C TYR A 10 -18.85 -44.34 5.89
N SER A 11 -19.60 -44.93 4.96
CA SER A 11 -19.44 -44.74 3.51
C SER A 11 -20.08 -43.43 3.12
N THR A 12 -19.27 -42.42 2.76
CA THR A 12 -19.75 -41.21 2.06
C THR A 12 -19.54 -41.38 0.57
N ARG A 13 -20.65 -41.50 -0.16
CA ARG A 13 -20.69 -41.42 -1.62
C ARG A 13 -20.38 -39.98 -2.04
N MET A 14 -19.24 -39.75 -2.63
CA MET A 14 -18.94 -38.51 -3.34
C MET A 14 -19.71 -38.45 -4.68
N ASN A 15 -20.43 -37.37 -4.90
CA ASN A 15 -21.24 -37.17 -6.09
C ASN A 15 -20.33 -36.90 -7.32
N ALA A 16 -20.60 -37.62 -8.42
CA ALA A 16 -19.86 -37.60 -9.68
C ALA A 16 -19.79 -36.21 -10.40
N ARG A 17 -20.43 -35.19 -9.85
CA ARG A 17 -20.39 -33.81 -10.42
C ARG A 17 -19.18 -32.98 -10.01
N CYS A 18 -18.46 -33.33 -8.94
CA CYS A 18 -17.24 -32.63 -8.54
C CYS A 18 -15.99 -33.09 -9.31
N ILE A 19 -15.99 -34.29 -9.89
CA ILE A 19 -14.86 -34.82 -10.64
C ILE A 19 -14.77 -34.23 -12.06
N LEU A 20 -15.85 -33.76 -12.64
CA LEU A 20 -15.87 -33.14 -13.97
C LEU A 20 -15.41 -31.67 -13.98
N LEU A 21 -15.41 -30.98 -12.85
CA LEU A 21 -14.91 -29.60 -12.77
C LEU A 21 -13.39 -29.53 -12.65
N PHE A 22 -12.76 -30.53 -12.03
CA PHE A 22 -11.29 -30.60 -11.91
C PHE A 22 -10.58 -31.07 -13.20
N ALA A 23 -11.26 -31.85 -14.03
CA ALA A 23 -10.71 -32.30 -15.31
C ALA A 23 -10.75 -31.21 -16.40
N ALA A 24 -11.62 -30.20 -16.30
CA ALA A 24 -11.71 -29.10 -17.26
C ALA A 24 -10.62 -28.04 -17.05
N ILE A 25 -10.01 -27.95 -15.89
CA ILE A 25 -8.96 -26.98 -15.57
C ILE A 25 -7.55 -27.50 -15.96
N CYS A 26 -7.35 -28.81 -15.99
CA CYS A 26 -6.07 -29.43 -16.37
C CYS A 26 -5.89 -29.63 -17.88
N LEU A 27 -6.91 -29.44 -18.71
CA LEU A 27 -6.86 -29.65 -20.18
C LEU A 27 -6.58 -28.37 -20.97
N LEU A 28 -6.41 -27.22 -20.30
CA LEU A 28 -6.07 -25.94 -20.93
C LEU A 28 -4.56 -25.60 -20.91
N LEU A 29 -3.70 -26.51 -20.48
CA LEU A 29 -2.25 -26.31 -20.36
C LEU A 29 -1.39 -27.23 -21.22
N ALA A 30 -1.94 -28.00 -22.15
CA ALA A 30 -1.15 -28.84 -23.03
C ALA A 30 -1.61 -28.70 -24.49
N GLY A 31 -0.96 -27.81 -25.23
CA GLY A 31 -1.21 -27.66 -26.66
C GLY A 31 -0.32 -26.61 -27.32
N CYS A 32 0.98 -26.83 -27.33
CA CYS A 32 1.87 -26.17 -28.30
C CYS A 32 2.24 -27.20 -29.40
N HIS A 33 1.69 -27.02 -30.60
CA HIS A 33 2.33 -27.49 -31.83
C HIS A 33 2.07 -26.46 -32.94
N ASP A 34 3.15 -26.04 -33.54
CA ASP A 34 3.21 -25.15 -34.70
C ASP A 34 2.34 -25.63 -35.85
N ASN A 35 1.53 -24.72 -36.38
CA ASN A 35 1.17 -24.73 -37.82
C ASN A 35 0.82 -23.30 -38.23
N THR A 36 1.64 -22.77 -39.15
CA THR A 36 1.46 -21.48 -39.79
C THR A 36 0.25 -21.50 -40.72
N THR A 37 -0.82 -20.79 -40.32
CA THR A 37 -1.91 -20.38 -41.21
C THR A 37 -2.10 -18.87 -41.10
N PRO A 38 -2.51 -18.15 -42.13
CA PRO A 38 -2.52 -16.70 -42.17
C PRO A 38 -3.53 -16.12 -41.14
N THR A 39 -3.03 -15.20 -40.32
CA THR A 39 -3.74 -14.52 -39.26
C THR A 39 -4.90 -13.70 -39.82
N ALA A 40 -6.11 -14.02 -39.37
CA ALA A 40 -7.25 -13.08 -39.37
C ALA A 40 -6.90 -11.86 -38.51
N PRO A 41 -7.45 -10.66 -38.79
CA PRO A 41 -7.19 -9.47 -37.99
C PRO A 41 -7.57 -9.75 -36.54
N ASN A 42 -6.62 -9.52 -35.63
CA ASN A 42 -6.81 -9.65 -34.19
C ASN A 42 -8.01 -8.80 -33.76
N THR A 43 -9.11 -9.40 -33.41
CA THR A 43 -10.13 -8.76 -32.60
C THR A 43 -9.52 -8.52 -31.22
N PRO A 44 -9.55 -7.28 -30.70
CA PRO A 44 -9.03 -6.96 -29.37
C PRO A 44 -9.69 -7.89 -28.34
N SER A 45 -8.91 -8.33 -27.35
CA SER A 45 -9.50 -9.08 -26.25
C SER A 45 -10.39 -8.14 -25.41
N PRO A 46 -11.40 -8.66 -24.67
CA PRO A 46 -12.18 -7.84 -23.75
C PRO A 46 -11.31 -7.03 -22.76
N HIS A 47 -10.08 -7.49 -22.50
CA HIS A 47 -9.08 -6.80 -21.68
C HIS A 47 -8.47 -5.60 -22.39
N ASP A 48 -8.21 -5.70 -23.69
CA ASP A 48 -7.69 -4.60 -24.50
C ASP A 48 -8.76 -3.53 -24.70
N GLU A 49 -10.02 -3.92 -24.84
CA GLU A 49 -11.16 -3.01 -24.93
C GLU A 49 -11.39 -2.22 -23.63
N ALA A 50 -11.28 -2.86 -22.46
CA ALA A 50 -11.40 -2.19 -21.17
C ALA A 50 -10.23 -1.21 -20.91
N ALA A 51 -9.02 -1.58 -21.28
CA ALA A 51 -7.85 -0.71 -21.20
C ALA A 51 -7.97 0.48 -22.16
N ALA A 52 -8.43 0.24 -23.40
CA ALA A 52 -8.64 1.28 -24.39
C ALA A 52 -9.77 2.24 -23.98
N ALA A 53 -10.88 1.72 -23.42
CA ALA A 53 -11.97 2.53 -22.91
C ALA A 53 -11.54 3.42 -21.75
N ASN A 54 -10.72 2.90 -20.82
CA ASN A 54 -10.15 3.68 -19.72
C ASN A 54 -9.18 4.75 -20.25
N GLN A 55 -8.33 4.44 -21.21
CA GLN A 55 -7.44 5.40 -21.84
C GLN A 55 -8.21 6.49 -22.60
N LEU A 56 -9.29 6.13 -23.30
CA LEU A 56 -10.17 7.09 -23.97
C LEU A 56 -10.84 8.02 -22.95
N PHE A 57 -11.31 7.48 -21.83
CA PHE A 57 -11.86 8.27 -20.73
C PHE A 57 -10.84 9.29 -20.19
N LEU A 58 -9.60 8.86 -19.90
CA LEU A 58 -8.54 9.72 -19.41
C LEU A 58 -8.18 10.82 -20.43
N ASN A 59 -8.15 10.51 -21.73
CA ASN A 59 -7.86 11.48 -22.78
C ASN A 59 -8.95 12.55 -22.97
N GLN A 60 -10.18 12.30 -22.53
CA GLN A 60 -11.29 13.23 -22.61
C GLN A 60 -11.56 13.98 -21.30
N LYS A 61 -10.91 13.56 -20.22
CA LYS A 61 -11.11 14.14 -18.89
C LYS A 61 -10.43 15.51 -18.80
N THR A 62 -11.19 16.52 -18.36
CA THR A 62 -10.61 17.78 -17.91
C THR A 62 -10.18 17.61 -16.46
N PHE A 63 -8.91 17.76 -16.20
CA PHE A 63 -8.37 17.59 -14.85
C PHE A 63 -8.52 18.88 -14.04
N ASP A 64 -9.31 18.81 -12.99
CA ASP A 64 -9.40 19.84 -11.95
C ASP A 64 -8.66 19.32 -10.71
N PRO A 65 -7.76 20.09 -10.09
CA PRO A 65 -6.99 19.62 -8.94
C PRO A 65 -7.85 19.25 -7.73
N TRP A 66 -9.08 19.73 -7.66
CA TRP A 66 -9.92 19.59 -6.49
C TRP A 66 -11.28 18.96 -6.76
N VAL A 67 -11.78 18.97 -7.99
CA VAL A 67 -13.16 18.55 -8.28
C VAL A 67 -13.20 17.34 -9.20
N LEU A 68 -13.75 16.26 -8.70
CA LEU A 68 -14.09 15.08 -9.50
C LEU A 68 -15.54 15.18 -9.96
N THR A 69 -15.78 15.02 -11.26
CA THR A 69 -17.12 15.21 -11.86
C THR A 69 -17.60 13.96 -12.58
N ASN A 70 -18.80 13.51 -12.26
CA ASN A 70 -19.51 12.44 -12.93
C ASN A 70 -20.67 12.97 -13.77
N ASN A 71 -20.52 12.91 -15.09
CA ASN A 71 -21.56 13.22 -16.06
C ASN A 71 -22.20 11.95 -16.67
N ASN A 72 -21.68 10.77 -16.33
CA ASN A 72 -22.20 9.48 -16.79
C ASN A 72 -22.75 8.68 -15.61
N LEU A 73 -24.02 8.86 -15.33
CA LEU A 73 -24.71 8.22 -14.20
C LEU A 73 -24.93 6.72 -14.39
N SER A 74 -24.63 6.18 -15.58
CA SER A 74 -24.58 4.73 -15.83
C SER A 74 -23.24 4.11 -15.41
N ASN A 75 -22.28 4.91 -14.90
CA ASN A 75 -21.00 4.40 -14.46
C ASN A 75 -21.18 3.45 -13.26
N PRO A 76 -20.69 2.21 -13.33
CA PRO A 76 -20.88 1.22 -12.28
C PRO A 76 -19.97 1.42 -11.05
N ILE A 77 -19.03 2.37 -11.10
CA ILE A 77 -18.12 2.62 -10.00
C ILE A 77 -18.82 3.43 -8.91
N PRO A 78 -19.05 2.86 -7.72
CA PRO A 78 -19.73 3.57 -6.65
C PRO A 78 -18.87 4.72 -6.13
N PHE A 79 -19.51 5.74 -5.59
CA PHE A 79 -18.83 6.76 -4.81
C PHE A 79 -18.47 6.20 -3.43
N TYR A 80 -17.26 6.48 -2.95
CA TYR A 80 -16.80 6.09 -1.62
C TYR A 80 -16.53 7.32 -0.76
N THR A 81 -16.97 7.26 0.48
CA THR A 81 -16.69 8.25 1.51
C THR A 81 -16.45 7.59 2.85
N SER A 82 -15.59 8.20 3.67
CA SER A 82 -15.30 7.72 5.02
C SER A 82 -14.75 8.86 5.87
N ASP A 83 -14.96 8.75 7.18
CA ASP A 83 -14.32 9.59 8.20
C ASP A 83 -13.14 8.88 8.89
N GLY A 84 -12.76 7.72 8.38
CA GLY A 84 -11.73 6.85 8.92
C GLY A 84 -12.24 5.89 10.00
N TYR A 85 -13.44 6.09 10.52
CA TYR A 85 -14.11 5.17 11.44
C TYR A 85 -15.25 4.42 10.77
N VAL A 86 -16.11 5.11 10.02
CA VAL A 86 -17.14 4.50 9.20
C VAL A 86 -16.94 4.88 7.75
N GLY A 87 -16.77 3.86 6.90
CA GLY A 87 -16.75 3.99 5.45
C GLY A 87 -18.05 3.52 4.83
N GLN A 88 -18.45 4.15 3.72
CA GLN A 88 -19.60 3.71 2.94
C GLN A 88 -19.40 3.94 1.45
N THR A 89 -20.01 3.06 0.66
CA THR A 89 -20.13 3.25 -0.77
C THR A 89 -21.58 3.59 -1.13
N LEU A 90 -21.76 4.49 -2.10
CA LEU A 90 -23.04 5.01 -2.52
C LEU A 90 -23.28 4.73 -4.01
N SER A 91 -24.53 4.37 -4.37
CA SER A 91 -24.98 4.31 -5.75
C SER A 91 -25.06 5.72 -6.36
N PRO A 92 -25.23 5.82 -7.71
CA PRO A 92 -25.50 7.13 -8.34
C PRO A 92 -26.75 7.82 -7.80
N GLU A 93 -27.73 7.08 -7.31
CA GLU A 93 -28.95 7.58 -6.70
C GLU A 93 -28.75 8.02 -5.24
N GLY A 94 -27.55 7.79 -4.68
CA GLY A 94 -27.21 8.12 -3.30
C GLY A 94 -27.63 7.06 -2.28
N GLU A 95 -28.01 5.85 -2.74
CA GLU A 95 -28.29 4.74 -1.83
C GLU A 95 -27.02 4.12 -1.29
N SER A 96 -27.00 3.79 0.00
CA SER A 96 -25.89 3.08 0.61
C SER A 96 -25.84 1.64 0.09
N LEU A 97 -24.72 1.28 -0.56
CA LEU A 97 -24.46 -0.06 -1.07
C LEU A 97 -23.79 -0.94 -0.02
N ALA A 98 -22.85 -0.38 0.72
CA ALA A 98 -22.14 -1.05 1.81
C ALA A 98 -21.66 -0.01 2.82
N LYS A 99 -21.56 -0.43 4.09
CA LYS A 99 -20.99 0.36 5.19
C LYS A 99 -20.13 -0.53 6.06
N PHE A 100 -18.95 -0.04 6.41
CA PHE A 100 -18.02 -0.75 7.27
C PHE A 100 -17.52 0.14 8.39
N GLU A 101 -17.29 -0.45 9.56
CA GLU A 101 -16.76 0.22 10.74
C GLU A 101 -15.35 -0.31 11.01
N ALA A 102 -14.40 0.61 11.20
CA ALA A 102 -13.00 0.26 11.45
C ALA A 102 -12.87 -0.64 12.68
N GLY A 103 -12.18 -1.77 12.50
CA GLY A 103 -11.95 -2.73 13.58
C GLY A 103 -13.17 -3.57 14.01
N ALA A 104 -14.32 -3.41 13.37
CA ALA A 104 -15.51 -4.21 13.66
C ALA A 104 -15.52 -5.49 12.84
N TYR A 105 -15.01 -6.58 13.41
CA TYR A 105 -14.97 -7.90 12.78
C TYR A 105 -15.97 -8.86 13.40
N GLN A 106 -16.53 -9.74 12.57
CA GLN A 106 -17.34 -10.87 13.01
C GLN A 106 -16.83 -12.14 12.32
N ASN A 107 -16.40 -13.13 13.11
CA ASN A 107 -15.78 -14.36 12.61
C ASN A 107 -14.58 -14.08 11.68
N GLY A 108 -13.79 -13.05 12.00
CA GLY A 108 -12.63 -12.65 11.20
C GLY A 108 -12.92 -11.87 9.92
N GLN A 109 -14.18 -11.54 9.62
CA GLN A 109 -14.56 -10.73 8.47
C GLN A 109 -14.99 -9.34 8.94
N LEU A 110 -14.59 -8.30 8.21
CA LEU A 110 -15.04 -6.93 8.47
C LEU A 110 -16.56 -6.90 8.36
N LYS A 111 -17.20 -6.42 9.41
CA LYS A 111 -18.64 -6.45 9.53
C LYS A 111 -19.29 -5.26 8.84
N ASP A 112 -20.39 -5.53 8.14
CA ASP A 112 -21.28 -4.48 7.65
C ASP A 112 -21.84 -3.69 8.85
N SER A 113 -21.71 -2.37 8.81
CA SER A 113 -22.10 -1.49 9.91
C SER A 113 -23.62 -1.28 9.95
N ASN A 114 -24.20 -1.45 11.12
CA ASN A 114 -25.60 -1.08 11.36
C ASN A 114 -25.78 0.40 11.76
N LEU A 115 -24.70 1.17 11.81
CA LEU A 115 -24.78 2.60 12.10
C LEU A 115 -25.61 3.28 11.01
N GLN A 116 -26.62 4.06 11.40
CA GLN A 116 -27.38 4.85 10.45
C GLN A 116 -26.46 5.93 9.90
N ALA A 117 -26.06 5.81 8.63
CA ALA A 117 -25.56 6.96 7.90
C ALA A 117 -26.69 8.02 7.88
N GLY A 118 -26.29 9.31 7.91
CA GLY A 118 -27.22 10.42 7.96
C GLY A 118 -28.40 10.30 6.98
N LYS A 119 -29.44 11.10 7.14
CA LYS A 119 -30.66 11.02 6.37
C LYS A 119 -30.37 10.92 4.87
N GLN A 120 -30.72 9.79 4.28
CA GLN A 120 -30.72 9.58 2.86
C GLN A 120 -31.76 10.53 2.24
N LEU A 121 -31.30 11.47 1.42
CA LEU A 121 -32.20 12.31 0.64
C LEU A 121 -32.53 11.56 -0.64
N ILE A 122 -33.68 10.92 -0.69
CA ILE A 122 -34.20 10.30 -1.89
C ILE A 122 -34.68 11.41 -2.84
N PRO A 123 -34.15 11.49 -4.07
CA PRO A 123 -34.64 12.45 -5.04
C PRO A 123 -36.16 12.28 -5.28
N PRO A 124 -36.92 13.35 -5.50
CA PRO A 124 -38.32 13.22 -5.86
C PRO A 124 -38.51 12.31 -7.09
N PRO A 125 -39.60 11.53 -7.16
CA PRO A 125 -39.82 10.49 -8.20
C PRO A 125 -39.74 10.99 -9.65
N ASP A 126 -40.03 12.26 -9.89
CA ASP A 126 -40.04 12.87 -11.23
C ASP A 126 -38.73 13.59 -11.60
N THR A 127 -37.68 13.36 -10.84
CA THR A 127 -36.35 13.95 -11.11
C THR A 127 -35.45 12.99 -11.89
N ALA A 128 -34.57 13.56 -12.73
CA ALA A 128 -33.48 12.85 -13.37
C ALA A 128 -32.17 13.38 -12.76
N LEU A 129 -31.23 12.50 -12.47
CA LEU A 129 -29.88 12.89 -12.11
C LEU A 129 -29.22 13.55 -13.33
N VAL A 130 -28.54 14.66 -13.11
CA VAL A 130 -27.88 15.43 -14.17
C VAL A 130 -26.36 15.31 -14.04
N GLN A 131 -25.84 15.56 -12.85
CA GLN A 131 -24.40 15.57 -12.57
C GLN A 131 -24.12 15.24 -11.10
N GLN A 132 -22.96 14.68 -10.85
CA GLN A 132 -22.42 14.50 -9.51
C GLN A 132 -21.02 15.10 -9.44
N THR A 133 -20.66 15.70 -8.31
CA THR A 133 -19.33 16.24 -8.06
C THR A 133 -18.85 15.86 -6.66
N LEU A 134 -17.55 15.55 -6.55
CA LEU A 134 -16.84 15.47 -5.29
C LEU A 134 -15.79 16.58 -5.26
N ASP A 135 -15.94 17.50 -4.32
CA ASP A 135 -14.92 18.49 -4.02
C ASP A 135 -13.97 17.93 -2.95
N LEU A 136 -12.78 17.54 -3.38
CA LEU A 136 -11.72 16.98 -2.52
C LEU A 136 -11.23 17.99 -1.48
N HIS A 137 -11.32 19.29 -1.80
CA HIS A 137 -10.85 20.37 -0.92
C HIS A 137 -11.75 20.53 0.31
N THR A 138 -13.05 20.28 0.14
CA THR A 138 -14.05 20.44 1.20
C THR A 138 -14.61 19.10 1.71
N GLY A 139 -14.36 18.02 1.00
CA GLY A 139 -14.97 16.71 1.27
C GLY A 139 -16.47 16.67 0.94
N ILE A 140 -16.99 17.63 0.15
CA ILE A 140 -18.41 17.72 -0.17
C ILE A 140 -18.71 16.96 -1.45
N PHE A 141 -19.63 16.00 -1.35
CA PHE A 141 -20.26 15.34 -2.48
C PHE A 141 -21.60 15.99 -2.80
N LYS A 142 -21.84 16.31 -4.08
CA LYS A 142 -23.09 16.92 -4.57
C LYS A 142 -23.69 16.05 -5.66
N THR A 143 -25.01 15.91 -5.61
CA THR A 143 -25.79 15.35 -6.71
C THR A 143 -26.77 16.42 -7.21
N GLU A 144 -26.70 16.74 -8.50
CA GLU A 144 -27.63 17.64 -9.16
C GLU A 144 -28.72 16.85 -9.85
N THR A 145 -29.99 17.23 -9.59
CA THR A 145 -31.17 16.61 -10.20
C THR A 145 -31.94 17.64 -11.01
N GLY A 146 -32.47 17.21 -12.16
CA GLY A 146 -33.36 17.99 -13.00
C GLY A 146 -34.74 17.32 -13.13
N PHE A 147 -35.79 18.09 -13.38
CA PHE A 147 -37.14 17.52 -13.62
C PHE A 147 -37.25 16.91 -15.01
N LYS A 148 -37.80 15.71 -15.11
CA LYS A 148 -37.94 14.95 -16.37
C LYS A 148 -38.87 15.61 -17.41
N THR A 149 -39.67 16.61 -17.03
CA THR A 149 -40.84 17.04 -17.83
C THR A 149 -40.95 18.54 -18.11
N SER A 150 -39.99 19.38 -17.77
CA SER A 150 -40.13 20.81 -18.11
C SER A 150 -38.79 21.49 -18.38
N PRO A 151 -38.62 22.08 -19.57
CA PRO A 151 -37.45 22.95 -19.86
C PRO A 151 -37.44 24.27 -19.07
N GLN A 152 -38.50 24.55 -18.31
CA GLN A 152 -38.73 25.86 -17.68
C GLN A 152 -38.46 25.92 -16.17
N ASN A 153 -38.14 24.79 -15.52
CA ASN A 153 -37.78 24.77 -14.10
C ASN A 153 -36.28 24.54 -13.92
N PRO A 154 -35.61 25.39 -13.15
CA PRO A 154 -34.19 25.16 -12.85
C PRO A 154 -34.02 23.83 -12.11
N PRO A 155 -32.88 23.12 -12.30
CA PRO A 155 -32.62 21.88 -11.59
C PRO A 155 -32.60 22.13 -10.07
N ALA A 156 -33.28 21.26 -9.32
CA ALA A 156 -33.16 21.27 -7.87
C ALA A 156 -31.79 20.68 -7.49
N GLN A 157 -30.99 21.44 -6.79
CA GLN A 157 -29.73 20.96 -6.22
C GLN A 157 -30.01 20.24 -4.90
N VAL A 158 -29.64 18.98 -4.82
CA VAL A 158 -29.61 18.22 -3.56
C VAL A 158 -28.14 17.98 -3.23
N SER A 159 -27.66 18.60 -2.17
CA SER A 159 -26.28 18.44 -1.70
C SER A 159 -26.22 17.40 -0.59
N PHE A 160 -25.39 16.39 -0.76
CA PHE A 160 -24.98 15.49 0.31
C PHE A 160 -23.57 15.89 0.73
N SER A 161 -23.37 16.20 1.98
CA SER A 161 -22.03 16.40 2.51
C SER A 161 -21.51 15.08 3.05
N THR A 162 -20.32 14.69 2.62
CA THR A 162 -19.57 13.60 3.25
C THR A 162 -18.96 14.17 4.53
N HIS A 163 -19.52 13.80 5.67
CA HIS A 163 -19.05 14.34 6.94
C HIS A 163 -17.86 13.56 7.46
N LYS A 164 -16.74 14.26 7.65
CA LYS A 164 -15.69 13.81 8.58
C LYS A 164 -16.05 14.35 9.96
N GLU A 165 -17.17 13.90 10.54
CA GLU A 165 -17.63 14.40 11.82
C GLU A 165 -18.10 13.32 12.78
N TRP A 166 -17.51 13.42 13.94
CA TRP A 166 -17.99 12.82 15.20
C TRP A 166 -18.63 13.82 16.17
N ASN A 167 -19.00 14.97 15.78
CA ASN A 167 -19.81 15.98 16.47
C ASN A 167 -19.62 17.34 15.82
N THR A 168 -20.71 18.00 15.45
CA THR A 168 -20.79 19.44 15.24
C THR A 168 -20.33 20.03 13.89
N GLY A 169 -21.07 19.89 12.78
CA GLY A 169 -21.08 20.90 11.71
C GLY A 169 -19.74 21.40 11.08
N GLU A 170 -18.58 20.74 11.31
CA GLU A 170 -17.23 21.27 11.04
C GLU A 170 -16.44 20.55 9.93
N THR A 171 -17.07 19.66 9.16
CA THR A 171 -16.37 18.81 8.18
C THR A 171 -15.56 19.59 7.15
N THR A 172 -16.17 20.58 6.55
CA THR A 172 -15.50 21.44 5.54
C THR A 172 -14.29 22.13 6.14
N THR A 173 -14.40 22.61 7.37
CA THR A 173 -13.30 23.29 8.08
C THR A 173 -12.12 22.35 8.30
N ASN A 174 -12.37 21.08 8.67
CA ASN A 174 -11.32 20.10 8.90
C ASN A 174 -10.54 19.75 7.62
N TRP A 175 -11.22 19.53 6.49
CA TRP A 175 -10.54 19.28 5.22
C TRP A 175 -9.76 20.50 4.74
N LEU A 176 -10.36 21.70 4.78
CA LEU A 176 -9.67 22.94 4.44
C LEU A 176 -8.41 23.13 5.30
N GLN A 177 -8.49 22.85 6.59
CA GLN A 177 -7.35 22.97 7.50
C GLN A 177 -6.26 21.94 7.17
N LEU A 178 -6.63 20.69 6.86
CA LEU A 178 -5.67 19.66 6.42
C LEU A 178 -4.93 20.12 5.18
N TRP A 179 -5.63 20.55 4.13
CA TRP A 179 -5.02 21.01 2.89
C TRP A 179 -4.17 22.28 3.05
N GLN A 180 -4.58 23.20 3.92
CA GLN A 180 -3.76 24.39 4.22
C GLN A 180 -2.40 24.02 4.80
N THR A 181 -2.36 22.97 5.63
CA THR A 181 -1.16 22.60 6.40
C THR A 181 -0.37 21.44 5.81
N SER A 182 -0.91 20.69 4.85
CA SER A 182 -0.30 19.44 4.37
C SER A 182 -0.58 19.13 2.90
N ASP A 183 -0.65 20.13 2.04
CA ASP A 183 -0.89 19.96 0.61
C ASP A 183 0.36 19.51 -0.16
N ILE A 184 0.16 18.81 -1.29
CA ILE A 184 1.19 18.45 -2.26
C ILE A 184 0.85 19.14 -3.58
N VAL A 185 1.63 20.16 -3.95
CA VAL A 185 1.36 21.01 -5.13
C VAL A 185 2.32 20.66 -6.26
N ILE A 186 1.78 20.14 -7.36
CA ILE A 186 2.51 19.80 -8.59
C ILE A 186 2.23 20.87 -9.64
N ARG A 187 3.27 21.45 -10.24
CA ARG A 187 3.15 22.43 -11.33
C ARG A 187 3.60 21.85 -12.65
N GLY A 188 2.74 21.94 -13.65
CA GLY A 188 3.02 21.49 -15.01
C GLY A 188 2.36 20.17 -15.40
N ASP A 189 1.71 19.49 -14.46
CA ASP A 189 0.98 18.25 -14.71
C ASP A 189 -0.35 18.22 -13.94
N PRO A 190 -1.44 18.71 -14.53
CA PRO A 190 -2.75 18.77 -13.86
C PRO A 190 -3.35 17.39 -13.59
N GLU A 191 -3.03 16.37 -14.38
CA GLU A 191 -3.46 14.99 -14.13
C GLU A 191 -2.78 14.44 -12.87
N ALA A 192 -1.45 14.55 -12.79
CA ALA A 192 -0.70 14.13 -11.61
C ALA A 192 -1.16 14.88 -10.34
N GLN A 193 -1.50 16.17 -10.48
CA GLN A 193 -2.02 16.96 -9.37
C GLN A 193 -3.35 16.42 -8.86
N GLN A 194 -4.32 16.18 -9.74
CA GLN A 194 -5.63 15.65 -9.35
C GLN A 194 -5.52 14.27 -8.72
N VAL A 195 -4.76 13.37 -9.35
CA VAL A 195 -4.55 11.99 -8.84
C VAL A 195 -3.85 12.01 -7.47
N THR A 196 -2.89 12.89 -7.27
CA THR A 196 -2.20 13.05 -5.98
C THR A 196 -3.18 13.49 -4.88
N HIS A 197 -4.04 14.47 -5.16
CA HIS A 197 -5.07 14.91 -4.22
C HIS A 197 -6.10 13.81 -3.93
N ALA A 198 -6.60 13.11 -4.96
CA ALA A 198 -7.55 12.02 -4.78
C ALA A 198 -6.96 10.88 -3.93
N ASN A 199 -5.73 10.47 -4.22
CA ASN A 199 -5.06 9.41 -3.46
C ASN A 199 -4.85 9.81 -1.99
N LEU A 200 -4.42 11.04 -1.73
CA LEU A 200 -4.23 11.53 -0.37
C LEU A 200 -5.58 11.66 0.36
N PHE A 201 -6.62 12.15 -0.32
CA PHE A 201 -7.97 12.25 0.22
C PHE A 201 -8.50 10.88 0.68
N TYR A 202 -8.45 9.86 -0.19
CA TYR A 202 -8.96 8.54 0.14
C TYR A 202 -8.11 7.83 1.20
N LEU A 203 -6.79 8.01 1.17
CA LEU A 203 -5.92 7.42 2.17
C LEU A 203 -6.16 8.04 3.56
N LEU A 204 -6.28 9.36 3.66
CA LEU A 204 -6.64 10.06 4.90
C LEU A 204 -8.05 9.72 5.38
N SER A 205 -8.98 9.44 4.46
CA SER A 205 -10.33 8.99 4.80
C SER A 205 -10.39 7.57 5.36
N SER A 206 -9.30 6.78 5.21
CA SER A 206 -9.30 5.36 5.61
C SER A 206 -8.85 5.12 7.06
N THR A 207 -8.45 6.16 7.78
CA THR A 207 -8.10 6.12 9.21
C THR A 207 -8.24 7.49 9.85
N TYR A 208 -8.07 7.60 11.16
CA TYR A 208 -8.14 8.87 11.89
C TYR A 208 -7.09 8.93 13.00
N PRO A 209 -6.68 10.15 13.44
CA PRO A 209 -5.75 10.30 14.55
C PRO A 209 -6.29 9.69 15.86
N GLY A 210 -5.47 8.87 16.50
CA GLY A 210 -5.83 8.15 17.72
C GLY A 210 -6.52 6.80 17.49
N SER A 211 -6.73 6.38 16.24
CA SER A 211 -7.17 5.03 15.93
C SER A 211 -6.08 4.01 16.30
N ASP A 212 -6.49 2.86 16.84
CA ASP A 212 -5.65 1.66 17.00
C ASP A 212 -6.05 0.54 16.03
N HIS A 213 -6.76 0.92 14.96
CA HIS A 213 -7.11 0.07 13.83
C HIS A 213 -6.27 0.49 12.63
N SER A 214 -5.55 -0.47 12.03
CA SER A 214 -4.76 -0.24 10.83
C SER A 214 -5.65 -0.13 9.59
N ILE A 215 -5.06 0.15 8.44
CA ILE A 215 -5.77 0.38 7.18
C ILE A 215 -5.74 -0.91 6.34
N PRO A 216 -6.91 -1.53 6.03
CA PRO A 216 -6.98 -2.63 5.08
C PRO A 216 -6.59 -2.18 3.66
N PRO A 217 -6.22 -3.10 2.74
CA PRO A 217 -5.88 -2.75 1.36
C PRO A 217 -6.94 -1.93 0.63
N MET A 218 -8.23 -2.17 0.91
CA MET A 218 -9.36 -1.43 0.32
C MET A 218 -9.92 -0.33 1.24
N GLY A 219 -9.20 0.06 2.29
CA GLY A 219 -9.73 0.96 3.32
C GLY A 219 -11.05 0.42 3.90
N LEU A 220 -12.03 1.29 4.05
CA LEU A 220 -13.39 0.93 4.51
C LEU A 220 -14.42 0.94 3.36
N SER A 221 -13.95 0.76 2.11
CA SER A 221 -14.83 0.77 0.92
C SER A 221 -15.49 -0.57 0.65
N SER A 222 -14.93 -1.66 1.14
CA SER A 222 -15.41 -3.03 0.94
C SER A 222 -14.80 -3.99 1.95
N ASP A 223 -15.39 -5.19 2.05
CA ASP A 223 -14.88 -6.33 2.80
C ASP A 223 -13.98 -7.26 1.98
N ILE A 224 -13.49 -6.81 0.85
CA ILE A 224 -12.53 -7.57 0.04
C ILE A 224 -11.32 -7.93 0.92
N TYR A 225 -10.85 -9.15 0.78
CA TYR A 225 -9.84 -9.75 1.68
C TYR A 225 -10.29 -9.81 3.16
N GLY A 226 -11.60 -9.90 3.41
CA GLY A 226 -12.14 -9.87 4.77
C GLY A 226 -11.96 -8.54 5.51
N GLY A 227 -11.48 -7.50 4.84
CA GLY A 227 -11.01 -6.27 5.48
C GLY A 227 -9.76 -6.48 6.34
N HIS A 228 -8.98 -7.54 6.08
CA HIS A 228 -7.79 -7.89 6.86
C HIS A 228 -6.66 -6.88 6.65
N ILE A 229 -5.78 -6.84 7.64
CA ILE A 229 -4.57 -6.02 7.63
C ILE A 229 -3.40 -6.89 7.17
N PHE A 230 -2.67 -6.39 6.17
CA PHE A 230 -1.49 -6.97 5.54
C PHE A 230 -0.27 -6.07 5.74
N TRP A 231 0.87 -6.42 5.13
CA TRP A 231 2.06 -5.60 5.03
C TRP A 231 1.87 -4.31 4.23
N ASP A 232 0.77 -4.26 3.47
CA ASP A 232 0.31 -3.08 2.71
C ASP A 232 0.33 -1.82 3.56
N ALA A 233 -0.10 -1.95 4.81
CA ALA A 233 -0.13 -0.85 5.75
C ALA A 233 1.28 -0.32 6.07
N GLU A 234 2.24 -1.20 6.36
CA GLU A 234 3.59 -0.86 6.80
C GLU A 234 4.46 -0.34 5.66
N ILE A 235 4.41 -0.98 4.49
CA ILE A 235 5.37 -0.75 3.39
C ILE A 235 4.82 0.22 2.35
N TRP A 236 3.48 0.26 2.18
CA TRP A 236 2.86 1.05 1.12
C TRP A 236 2.15 2.29 1.64
N MET A 237 1.32 2.19 2.68
CA MET A 237 0.49 3.29 3.17
C MET A 237 1.22 4.18 4.19
N MET A 238 1.87 3.56 5.17
CA MET A 238 2.57 4.30 6.23
C MET A 238 3.64 5.26 5.69
N PRO A 239 4.52 4.89 4.74
CA PRO A 239 5.48 5.84 4.18
C PRO A 239 4.83 7.04 3.50
N ALA A 240 3.65 6.87 2.89
CA ALA A 240 2.92 7.98 2.28
C ALA A 240 2.31 8.92 3.33
N LEU A 241 1.82 8.37 4.45
CA LEU A 241 1.18 9.15 5.52
C LEU A 241 2.19 9.87 6.43
N ILE A 242 3.27 9.19 6.81
CA ILE A 242 4.16 9.64 7.89
C ILE A 242 4.83 10.98 7.60
N VAL A 243 5.01 11.31 6.33
CA VAL A 243 5.69 12.54 5.90
C VAL A 243 4.93 13.79 6.37
N GLN A 244 3.61 13.78 6.24
CA GLN A 244 2.76 14.94 6.54
C GLN A 244 1.78 14.69 7.69
N HIS A 245 1.41 13.42 7.90
CA HIS A 245 0.37 12.99 8.82
C HIS A 245 0.84 11.84 9.74
N PRO A 246 1.89 12.06 10.56
CA PRO A 246 2.39 11.02 11.47
C PRO A 246 1.35 10.57 12.50
N ASP A 247 0.39 11.42 12.85
CA ASP A 247 -0.74 11.11 13.72
C ASP A 247 -1.72 10.11 13.09
N TYR A 248 -1.91 10.15 11.76
CA TYR A 248 -2.65 9.14 11.00
C TYR A 248 -1.84 7.86 10.84
N ALA A 249 -0.55 7.98 10.48
CA ALA A 249 0.37 6.84 10.35
C ALA A 249 0.50 6.05 11.65
N LYS A 250 0.28 6.69 12.80
CA LYS A 250 0.31 6.08 14.12
C LYS A 250 -0.68 4.93 14.28
N SER A 251 -1.84 4.99 13.64
CA SER A 251 -2.85 3.93 13.68
C SER A 251 -2.28 2.56 13.28
N ILE A 252 -1.36 2.55 12.32
CA ILE A 252 -0.73 1.34 11.79
C ILE A 252 0.16 0.69 12.86
N VAL A 253 1.05 1.48 13.48
CA VAL A 253 1.95 0.94 14.51
C VAL A 253 1.25 0.66 15.84
N ASP A 254 0.18 1.40 16.17
CA ASP A 254 -0.65 1.15 17.36
C ASP A 254 -1.40 -0.19 17.23
N TYR A 255 -1.94 -0.49 16.04
CA TYR A 255 -2.56 -1.79 15.77
C TYR A 255 -1.56 -2.94 15.96
N ARG A 256 -0.32 -2.80 15.50
CA ARG A 256 0.69 -3.84 15.68
C ARG A 256 1.11 -4.01 17.15
N PHE A 257 1.16 -2.94 17.91
CA PHE A 257 1.36 -3.04 19.36
C PHE A 257 0.16 -3.69 20.07
N LYS A 258 -1.08 -3.31 19.72
CA LYS A 258 -2.32 -3.93 20.22
C LYS A 258 -2.35 -5.43 20.02
N THR A 259 -1.88 -5.90 18.86
CA THR A 259 -1.87 -7.33 18.48
C THR A 259 -0.59 -8.08 18.86
N LEU A 260 0.40 -7.43 19.50
CA LEU A 260 1.67 -8.03 19.89
C LEU A 260 1.51 -9.31 20.76
N SER A 261 0.52 -9.32 21.66
CA SER A 261 0.26 -10.49 22.51
C SER A 261 -0.14 -11.71 21.67
N GLN A 262 -0.93 -11.52 20.63
CA GLN A 262 -1.30 -12.58 19.71
C GLN A 262 -0.13 -13.00 18.83
N ALA A 263 0.65 -12.06 18.32
CA ALA A 263 1.86 -12.35 17.55
C ALA A 263 2.86 -13.24 18.33
N LYS A 264 2.97 -13.03 19.66
CA LYS A 264 3.76 -13.94 20.52
C LYS A 264 3.16 -15.34 20.61
N LYS A 265 1.84 -15.47 20.60
CA LYS A 265 1.18 -16.80 20.57
C LYS A 265 1.38 -17.47 19.22
N ASN A 266 1.34 -16.72 18.12
CA ASN A 266 1.59 -17.23 16.77
C ASN A 266 3.01 -17.84 16.68
N ALA A 267 4.04 -17.09 17.10
CA ALA A 267 5.42 -17.60 17.15
C ALA A 267 5.53 -18.88 17.96
N LYS A 268 4.94 -18.91 19.17
CA LYS A 268 4.96 -20.09 20.03
C LYS A 268 4.26 -21.30 19.39
N ALA A 269 3.16 -21.10 18.70
CA ALA A 269 2.42 -22.17 18.00
C ALA A 269 3.26 -22.83 16.90
N HIS A 270 4.17 -22.07 16.27
CA HIS A 270 5.10 -22.56 15.26
C HIS A 270 6.47 -22.99 15.84
N GLY A 271 6.62 -23.00 17.16
CA GLY A 271 7.86 -23.46 17.83
C GLY A 271 8.96 -22.41 17.89
N PHE A 272 8.65 -21.12 17.67
CA PHE A 272 9.58 -20.00 17.70
C PHE A 272 9.42 -19.14 18.97
N VAL A 273 10.42 -18.29 19.22
CA VAL A 273 10.44 -17.31 20.32
C VAL A 273 10.13 -15.94 19.77
N GLY A 274 9.65 -15.01 20.60
CA GLY A 274 9.37 -13.65 20.20
C GLY A 274 7.97 -13.46 19.64
N ALA A 275 7.81 -12.66 18.61
CA ALA A 275 6.52 -12.36 17.99
C ALA A 275 6.57 -12.61 16.48
N GLU A 276 5.62 -13.39 15.98
CA GLU A 276 5.37 -13.64 14.56
C GLU A 276 4.03 -13.01 14.20
N TYR A 277 4.07 -11.93 13.44
CA TYR A 277 2.86 -11.31 12.95
C TYR A 277 2.25 -12.12 11.81
N ALA A 278 0.93 -12.20 11.83
CA ALA A 278 0.15 -12.91 10.82
C ALA A 278 0.26 -12.21 9.45
N TRP A 279 0.25 -13.00 8.36
CA TRP A 279 0.19 -12.45 7.01
C TRP A 279 -1.09 -11.64 6.81
N GLU A 280 -2.24 -12.24 7.12
CA GLU A 280 -3.53 -11.58 7.16
C GLU A 280 -4.05 -11.55 8.59
N SER A 281 -4.50 -10.41 9.08
CA SER A 281 -5.05 -10.34 10.43
C SER A 281 -6.26 -9.42 10.53
N ALA A 282 -7.24 -9.86 11.33
CA ALA A 282 -8.36 -9.07 11.79
C ALA A 282 -8.01 -8.36 13.12
N ASP A 283 -9.01 -7.97 13.90
CA ASP A 283 -8.89 -7.27 15.17
C ASP A 283 -8.03 -7.98 16.24
N THR A 284 -7.99 -9.31 16.19
CA THR A 284 -7.27 -10.14 17.17
C THR A 284 -5.78 -10.28 16.87
N GLY A 285 -5.35 -10.09 15.62
CA GLY A 285 -3.98 -10.37 15.17
C GLY A 285 -3.68 -11.85 14.96
N ALA A 286 -4.70 -12.74 15.02
CA ALA A 286 -4.56 -14.14 14.65
C ALA A 286 -4.37 -14.27 13.13
N GLU A 287 -3.69 -15.36 12.69
CA GLU A 287 -3.54 -15.65 11.27
C GLU A 287 -4.89 -15.99 10.63
N MET A 288 -5.23 -15.26 9.59
CA MET A 288 -6.46 -15.41 8.81
C MET A 288 -6.18 -15.85 7.37
N ALA A 289 -4.92 -15.85 6.95
CA ALA A 289 -4.54 -16.23 5.60
C ALA A 289 -4.88 -17.70 5.32
N PRO A 290 -5.24 -18.05 4.07
CA PRO A 290 -5.22 -19.42 3.59
C PRO A 290 -3.85 -20.07 3.86
N ALA A 291 -3.85 -21.38 4.13
CA ALA A 291 -2.64 -22.10 4.57
C ALA A 291 -1.45 -21.96 3.60
N GLU A 292 -1.74 -21.86 2.30
CA GLU A 292 -0.74 -21.68 1.23
C GLU A 292 0.02 -20.35 1.32
N PHE A 293 -0.58 -19.28 1.86
CA PHE A 293 0.05 -17.95 2.01
C PHE A 293 0.59 -17.70 3.41
N SER A 294 0.31 -18.58 4.38
CA SER A 294 0.75 -18.40 5.76
C SER A 294 2.26 -18.46 5.96
N GLN A 295 3.04 -18.69 4.90
CA GLN A 295 4.51 -18.64 4.91
C GLN A 295 5.10 -17.29 4.48
N GLU A 296 4.28 -16.27 4.23
CA GLU A 296 4.75 -14.91 3.99
C GLU A 296 5.17 -14.25 5.31
N ARG A 297 6.40 -14.55 5.73
CA ARG A 297 6.92 -14.20 7.05
C ARG A 297 7.59 -12.83 7.13
N HIS A 298 7.92 -12.23 5.98
CA HIS A 298 8.56 -10.92 5.93
C HIS A 298 7.74 -9.85 6.68
N ILE A 299 6.40 -9.96 6.72
CA ILE A 299 5.52 -9.05 7.47
C ILE A 299 5.98 -8.84 8.93
N THR A 300 6.55 -9.86 9.57
CA THR A 300 7.08 -9.73 10.93
C THR A 300 8.23 -8.71 11.01
N ALA A 301 9.08 -8.68 10.00
CA ALA A 301 10.18 -7.71 9.93
C ALA A 301 9.68 -6.35 9.40
N ASP A 302 8.69 -6.32 8.50
CA ASP A 302 8.05 -5.10 8.02
C ASP A 302 7.45 -4.31 9.18
N VAL A 303 6.79 -4.99 10.10
CA VAL A 303 6.25 -4.40 11.35
C VAL A 303 7.37 -3.80 12.22
N GLY A 304 8.49 -4.52 12.39
CA GLY A 304 9.64 -4.00 13.12
C GLY A 304 10.28 -2.79 12.43
N TRP A 305 10.42 -2.85 11.10
CA TRP A 305 10.92 -1.73 10.30
C TRP A 305 9.99 -0.51 10.43
N ALA A 306 8.69 -0.68 10.28
CA ALA A 306 7.71 0.40 10.39
C ALA A 306 7.72 1.05 11.78
N ALA A 307 7.81 0.25 12.85
CA ALA A 307 7.91 0.76 14.22
C ALA A 307 9.15 1.66 14.40
N TRP A 308 10.27 1.31 13.80
CA TRP A 308 11.48 2.10 13.81
C TRP A 308 11.38 3.36 12.95
N GLN A 309 10.82 3.25 11.73
CA GLN A 309 10.58 4.41 10.86
C GLN A 309 9.66 5.44 11.52
N TYR A 310 8.62 5.00 12.24
CA TYR A 310 7.77 5.92 13.00
C TYR A 310 8.59 6.74 14.01
N TYR A 311 9.48 6.08 14.75
CA TYR A 311 10.36 6.77 15.69
C TYR A 311 11.33 7.73 15.00
N LEU A 312 11.97 7.30 13.90
CA LEU A 312 12.92 8.15 13.16
C LEU A 312 12.26 9.42 12.59
N TRP A 313 11.01 9.36 12.18
CA TRP A 313 10.27 10.51 11.66
C TRP A 313 9.74 11.42 12.76
N THR A 314 9.34 10.89 13.89
CA THR A 314 8.63 11.64 14.93
C THR A 314 9.52 12.08 16.10
N GLY A 315 10.57 11.33 16.40
CA GLY A 315 11.37 11.51 17.62
C GLY A 315 10.59 11.21 18.90
N ASP A 316 9.43 10.50 18.80
CA ASP A 316 8.56 10.22 19.95
C ASP A 316 9.17 9.16 20.88
N ASN A 317 9.93 9.62 21.86
CA ASN A 317 10.53 8.75 22.87
C ASN A 317 9.50 8.01 23.72
N ALA A 318 8.31 8.59 23.95
CA ALA A 318 7.26 7.95 24.73
C ALA A 318 6.67 6.77 23.97
N TYR A 319 6.43 6.94 22.67
CA TYR A 319 6.04 5.85 21.79
C TYR A 319 7.12 4.75 21.76
N LEU A 320 8.40 5.14 21.53
CA LEU A 320 9.48 4.16 21.45
C LEU A 320 9.55 3.32 22.72
N GLN A 321 9.54 3.94 23.90
CA GLN A 321 9.62 3.21 25.17
C GLN A 321 8.42 2.30 25.43
N LYS A 322 7.20 2.78 25.15
CA LYS A 322 5.96 2.09 25.56
C LYS A 322 5.46 1.08 24.54
N GLN A 323 5.67 1.32 23.26
CA GLN A 323 5.09 0.57 22.15
C GLN A 323 6.15 0.04 21.17
N GLY A 324 6.99 0.92 20.63
CA GLY A 324 7.97 0.57 19.61
C GLY A 324 9.01 -0.44 20.09
N TRP A 325 9.60 -0.22 21.26
CA TRP A 325 10.59 -1.13 21.83
C TRP A 325 10.05 -2.56 22.09
N PRO A 326 8.91 -2.75 22.76
CA PRO A 326 8.33 -4.09 22.90
C PRO A 326 8.10 -4.84 21.59
N VAL A 327 7.69 -4.13 20.53
CA VAL A 327 7.52 -4.71 19.18
C VAL A 327 8.87 -5.08 18.59
N LEU A 328 9.82 -4.14 18.55
CA LEU A 328 11.17 -4.35 18.01
C LEU A 328 11.92 -5.49 18.69
N GLN A 329 11.87 -5.53 20.03
CA GLN A 329 12.49 -6.61 20.79
C GLN A 329 11.89 -7.97 20.45
N ALA A 330 10.56 -8.05 20.33
CA ALA A 330 9.87 -9.32 20.12
C ALA A 330 10.04 -9.82 18.67
N THR A 331 10.00 -8.93 17.66
CA THR A 331 10.24 -9.31 16.26
C THR A 331 11.69 -9.72 16.04
N ALA A 332 12.66 -9.01 16.64
CA ALA A 332 14.08 -9.40 16.58
C ALA A 332 14.32 -10.77 17.26
N ALA A 333 13.66 -11.04 18.40
CA ALA A 333 13.76 -12.34 19.06
C ALA A 333 13.19 -13.48 18.18
N TYR A 334 12.12 -13.22 17.43
CA TYR A 334 11.58 -14.18 16.46
C TYR A 334 12.63 -14.52 15.41
N TRP A 335 13.22 -13.54 14.77
CA TRP A 335 14.21 -13.78 13.72
C TRP A 335 15.47 -14.50 14.24
N VAL A 336 15.93 -14.22 15.45
CA VAL A 336 17.02 -14.97 16.08
C VAL A 336 16.66 -16.48 16.21
N SER A 337 15.39 -16.80 16.49
CA SER A 337 14.95 -18.20 16.62
C SER A 337 14.61 -18.86 15.27
N ARG A 338 14.46 -18.06 14.20
CA ARG A 338 13.98 -18.50 12.89
C ARG A 338 15.10 -18.77 11.89
N VAL A 339 16.23 -18.08 12.01
CA VAL A 339 17.35 -18.23 11.09
C VAL A 339 18.14 -19.51 11.35
N THR A 340 18.73 -20.07 10.29
CA THR A 340 19.63 -21.22 10.34
C THR A 340 21.06 -20.78 10.04
N HIS A 341 22.03 -21.20 10.84
CA HIS A 341 23.45 -20.95 10.55
C HIS A 341 23.99 -22.03 9.61
N GLY A 342 24.42 -21.61 8.43
CA GLY A 342 24.93 -22.49 7.39
C GLY A 342 26.41 -22.85 7.55
N ALA A 343 26.83 -23.89 6.83
CA ALA A 343 28.24 -24.30 6.79
C ALA A 343 29.16 -23.27 6.11
N ASP A 344 28.59 -22.37 5.34
CA ASP A 344 29.27 -21.21 4.69
C ASP A 344 29.53 -20.04 5.66
N GLY A 345 29.14 -20.19 6.93
CA GLY A 345 29.28 -19.15 7.95
C GLY A 345 28.25 -18.02 7.83
N LYS A 346 27.19 -18.18 7.03
CA LYS A 346 26.10 -17.24 6.88
C LYS A 346 24.86 -17.70 7.63
N TYR A 347 23.96 -16.76 7.88
CA TYR A 347 22.62 -17.04 8.35
C TYR A 347 21.62 -17.06 7.19
N HIS A 348 20.78 -18.07 7.16
CA HIS A 348 19.81 -18.35 6.11
C HIS A 348 18.38 -18.26 6.65
N ILE A 349 17.44 -17.83 5.80
CA ILE A 349 16.00 -17.86 6.07
C ILE A 349 15.35 -18.82 5.07
N GLU A 350 14.94 -19.97 5.57
CA GLU A 350 14.41 -21.04 4.74
C GLU A 350 12.89 -21.06 4.75
N LYS A 351 12.27 -21.59 3.68
CA LYS A 351 10.84 -21.89 3.60
C LYS A 351 9.96 -20.67 3.91
N VAL A 352 10.10 -19.65 3.11
CA VAL A 352 9.26 -18.44 3.13
C VAL A 352 8.62 -18.26 1.76
N ILE A 353 7.50 -17.54 1.72
CA ILE A 353 6.97 -16.95 0.50
C ILE A 353 7.46 -15.51 0.46
N SER A 354 7.96 -15.09 -0.69
CA SER A 354 8.45 -13.73 -0.94
C SER A 354 7.30 -12.79 -1.33
N PRO A 355 7.52 -11.45 -1.42
CA PRO A 355 6.57 -10.55 -2.06
C PRO A 355 6.14 -11.01 -3.45
N ASP A 356 7.01 -11.66 -4.21
CA ASP A 356 6.62 -12.40 -5.42
C ASP A 356 6.02 -13.76 -5.06
N GLU A 357 4.74 -13.79 -4.70
CA GLU A 357 4.01 -15.01 -4.35
C GLU A 357 4.07 -16.09 -5.44
N THR A 358 4.36 -15.71 -6.72
CA THR A 358 4.45 -16.68 -7.82
C THR A 358 5.72 -17.52 -7.75
N ALA A 359 6.73 -17.09 -7.02
CA ALA A 359 7.92 -17.88 -6.72
C ALA A 359 7.62 -19.10 -5.82
N GLY A 360 6.47 -19.08 -5.11
CA GLY A 360 6.09 -20.11 -4.15
C GLY A 360 6.98 -20.11 -2.91
N VAL A 361 7.14 -21.28 -2.28
CA VAL A 361 7.99 -21.40 -1.08
C VAL A 361 9.46 -21.47 -1.50
N VAL A 362 10.23 -20.46 -1.10
CA VAL A 362 11.65 -20.31 -1.42
C VAL A 362 12.51 -20.24 -0.16
N SER A 363 13.81 -20.17 -0.33
CA SER A 363 14.77 -19.90 0.75
C SER A 363 15.62 -18.69 0.37
N ASP A 364 16.02 -17.92 1.37
CA ASP A 364 16.84 -16.73 1.22
C ASP A 364 16.28 -15.74 0.19
N ASP A 365 14.99 -15.43 0.33
CA ASP A 365 14.41 -14.33 -0.40
C ASP A 365 15.14 -13.02 -0.07
N ALA A 366 15.52 -12.27 -1.10
CA ALA A 366 16.36 -11.08 -0.95
C ALA A 366 15.66 -9.98 -0.16
N TYR A 367 14.36 -9.78 -0.41
CA TYR A 367 13.58 -8.80 0.34
C TYR A 367 13.41 -9.21 1.80
N THR A 368 12.97 -10.45 2.05
CA THR A 368 12.84 -10.97 3.42
C THR A 368 14.14 -10.82 4.19
N ASN A 369 15.27 -11.24 3.62
CA ASN A 369 16.58 -11.12 4.27
C ASN A 369 16.96 -9.65 4.52
N ALA A 370 16.63 -8.74 3.59
CA ALA A 370 16.94 -7.32 3.74
C ALA A 370 16.10 -6.63 4.83
N VAL A 371 14.80 -6.90 4.88
CA VAL A 371 13.94 -6.30 5.91
C VAL A 371 14.22 -6.91 7.29
N VAL A 372 14.58 -8.20 7.37
CA VAL A 372 15.07 -8.82 8.62
C VAL A 372 16.37 -8.16 9.09
N GLN A 373 17.32 -7.93 8.18
CA GLN A 373 18.54 -7.18 8.51
C GLN A 373 18.21 -5.79 9.07
N ALA A 374 17.28 -5.08 8.45
CA ALA A 374 16.83 -3.76 8.91
C ALA A 374 16.16 -3.83 10.28
N ASN A 375 15.27 -4.81 10.51
CA ASN A 375 14.59 -5.02 11.79
C ASN A 375 15.59 -5.32 12.93
N LEU A 376 16.57 -6.19 12.71
CA LEU A 376 17.60 -6.53 13.71
C LEU A 376 18.49 -5.32 14.06
N ARG A 377 18.85 -4.51 13.07
CA ARG A 377 19.59 -3.26 13.29
C ARG A 377 18.76 -2.23 14.03
N ALA A 378 17.49 -2.07 13.65
CA ALA A 378 16.55 -1.21 14.32
C ALA A 378 16.36 -1.59 15.80
N ALA A 379 16.19 -2.90 16.08
CA ALA A 379 16.11 -3.39 17.46
C ALA A 379 17.37 -3.09 18.27
N THR A 380 18.56 -3.20 17.65
CA THR A 380 19.85 -2.84 18.28
C THR A 380 19.91 -1.35 18.62
N ALA A 381 19.55 -0.48 17.68
CA ALA A 381 19.53 0.97 17.87
C ALA A 381 18.48 1.38 18.91
N ALA A 382 17.28 0.80 18.84
CA ALA A 382 16.21 1.05 19.80
C ALA A 382 16.60 0.66 21.23
N ALA A 383 17.25 -0.50 21.42
CA ALA A 383 17.76 -0.93 22.73
C ALA A 383 18.69 0.14 23.33
N GLN A 384 19.64 0.64 22.55
CA GLN A 384 20.57 1.70 22.99
C GLN A 384 19.80 2.99 23.36
N THR A 385 18.83 3.38 22.53
CA THR A 385 18.03 4.59 22.73
C THR A 385 17.19 4.53 24.02
N VAL A 386 16.59 3.36 24.32
CA VAL A 386 15.78 3.19 25.54
C VAL A 386 16.59 2.75 26.75
N GLY A 387 17.94 2.75 26.67
CA GLY A 387 18.83 2.37 27.78
C GLY A 387 18.80 0.89 28.13
N GLN A 388 18.44 0.02 27.19
CA GLN A 388 18.43 -1.42 27.36
C GLN A 388 19.65 -2.07 26.69
N ARG A 389 19.98 -3.28 27.15
CA ARG A 389 21.05 -4.07 26.53
C ARG A 389 20.53 -4.76 25.28
N ALA A 390 21.13 -4.47 24.12
CA ALA A 390 20.87 -5.22 22.89
C ALA A 390 21.37 -6.67 23.01
N ASP A 391 20.63 -7.62 22.43
CA ASP A 391 21.12 -8.99 22.26
C ASP A 391 22.24 -8.98 21.20
N PRO A 392 23.46 -9.45 21.53
CA PRO A 392 24.58 -9.41 20.57
C PRO A 392 24.33 -10.24 19.31
N ARG A 393 23.40 -11.21 19.36
CA ARG A 393 23.02 -12.02 18.19
C ARG A 393 22.35 -11.17 17.12
N TRP A 394 21.68 -10.08 17.46
CA TRP A 394 21.01 -9.22 16.46
C TRP A 394 22.01 -8.66 15.46
N SER A 395 23.08 -8.03 15.94
CA SER A 395 24.13 -7.51 15.05
C SER A 395 24.87 -8.63 14.32
N LEU A 396 25.21 -9.72 15.03
CA LEU A 396 25.88 -10.88 14.45
C LEU A 396 25.09 -11.47 13.27
N ILE A 397 23.80 -11.68 13.43
CA ILE A 397 22.92 -12.21 12.37
C ILE A 397 22.78 -11.19 11.26
N ALA A 398 22.49 -9.92 11.59
CA ALA A 398 22.30 -8.86 10.59
C ALA A 398 23.53 -8.70 9.67
N ASP A 399 24.75 -8.84 10.21
CA ASP A 399 25.97 -8.69 9.43
C ASP A 399 26.33 -9.94 8.60
N ALA A 400 25.82 -11.10 9.00
CA ALA A 400 26.14 -12.38 8.36
C ALA A 400 24.94 -13.02 7.61
N LEU A 401 23.80 -12.29 7.45
CA LEU A 401 22.71 -12.78 6.61
C LEU A 401 23.16 -13.00 5.18
N PHE A 402 22.70 -14.10 4.60
CA PHE A 402 22.97 -14.43 3.20
C PHE A 402 22.14 -13.56 2.27
N PHE A 403 22.73 -13.08 1.17
CA PHE A 403 22.04 -12.35 0.11
C PHE A 403 22.33 -13.03 -1.22
N PRO A 404 21.30 -13.59 -1.86
CA PRO A 404 21.46 -14.29 -3.12
C PRO A 404 21.93 -13.36 -4.25
N GLN A 405 22.76 -13.88 -5.16
CA GLN A 405 23.35 -13.11 -6.23
C GLN A 405 23.21 -13.83 -7.57
N ASP A 406 22.69 -13.15 -8.57
CA ASP A 406 22.83 -13.55 -9.95
C ASP A 406 24.20 -13.06 -10.50
N LYS A 407 25.19 -13.93 -10.43
CA LYS A 407 26.55 -13.61 -10.86
C LYS A 407 26.63 -13.34 -12.37
N ALA A 408 25.78 -13.94 -13.16
CA ALA A 408 25.79 -13.78 -14.62
C ALA A 408 25.33 -12.37 -15.02
N ARG A 409 24.33 -11.83 -14.31
CA ARG A 409 23.80 -10.49 -14.54
C ARG A 409 24.51 -9.44 -13.68
N GLY A 410 25.17 -9.85 -12.60
CA GLY A 410 25.82 -8.96 -11.64
C GLY A 410 24.83 -8.13 -10.84
N ILE A 411 23.74 -8.76 -10.42
CA ILE A 411 22.66 -8.17 -9.59
C ILE A 411 22.31 -9.10 -8.44
N PRO A 412 21.72 -8.60 -7.34
CA PRO A 412 21.03 -9.43 -6.37
C PRO A 412 19.97 -10.31 -7.06
N ALA A 413 19.98 -11.61 -6.79
CA ALA A 413 18.91 -12.51 -7.19
C ALA A 413 17.73 -12.38 -6.23
N GLU A 414 16.54 -12.73 -6.68
CA GLU A 414 15.35 -12.66 -5.83
C GLU A 414 15.41 -13.64 -4.66
N ASN A 415 15.86 -14.88 -4.91
CA ASN A 415 16.00 -15.89 -3.88
C ASN A 415 17.19 -16.81 -4.19
N ALA A 416 17.43 -17.83 -3.35
CA ALA A 416 18.55 -18.76 -3.52
C ALA A 416 18.44 -19.69 -4.73
N ALA A 417 17.26 -19.80 -5.35
CA ALA A 417 17.11 -20.59 -6.56
C ALA A 417 17.74 -19.89 -7.77
N PRO A 418 18.32 -20.65 -8.75
CA PRO A 418 18.88 -20.03 -9.94
C PRO A 418 17.83 -19.29 -10.76
N MET A 419 18.09 -18.03 -11.07
CA MET A 419 17.24 -17.25 -11.97
C MET A 419 17.39 -17.74 -13.41
N THR A 420 16.28 -18.15 -14.02
CA THR A 420 16.22 -18.64 -15.40
C THR A 420 15.78 -17.54 -16.35
N ASP A 421 15.88 -17.79 -17.67
CA ASP A 421 15.35 -16.87 -18.70
C ASP A 421 13.80 -16.80 -18.71
N ARG A 422 13.13 -17.67 -17.95
CA ARG A 422 11.67 -17.67 -17.75
C ARG A 422 11.26 -16.99 -16.44
N PHE A 423 12.19 -16.32 -15.78
CA PHE A 423 11.88 -15.57 -14.57
C PHE A 423 10.76 -14.56 -14.82
N SER A 424 9.82 -14.49 -13.92
CA SER A 424 8.69 -13.55 -13.96
C SER A 424 8.21 -13.31 -12.56
N ALA A 425 8.17 -12.06 -12.12
CA ALA A 425 7.68 -11.65 -10.81
C ALA A 425 6.24 -11.13 -10.88
N LYS A 426 5.44 -11.47 -9.89
CA LYS A 426 4.06 -10.95 -9.73
C LYS A 426 4.07 -9.44 -9.49
N GLN A 427 4.99 -8.96 -8.66
CA GLN A 427 5.08 -7.58 -8.19
C GLN A 427 6.51 -7.22 -7.78
N ALA A 428 6.72 -5.97 -7.34
CA ALA A 428 8.00 -5.55 -6.81
C ALA A 428 8.41 -6.40 -5.60
N ASP A 429 9.65 -6.88 -5.65
CA ASP A 429 10.32 -7.66 -4.62
C ASP A 429 11.74 -7.11 -4.42
N THR A 430 12.72 -7.60 -5.18
CA THR A 430 14.13 -7.24 -5.05
C THR A 430 14.39 -5.72 -5.21
N LEU A 431 13.55 -4.98 -5.94
CA LEU A 431 13.63 -3.51 -6.02
C LEU A 431 13.28 -2.81 -4.70
N LEU A 432 12.55 -3.48 -3.80
CA LEU A 432 12.24 -2.97 -2.47
C LEU A 432 13.50 -2.81 -1.59
N LEU A 433 14.58 -3.46 -1.94
CA LEU A 433 15.88 -3.24 -1.29
C LEU A 433 16.36 -1.79 -1.46
N ILE A 434 16.06 -1.17 -2.64
CA ILE A 434 16.45 0.21 -2.96
C ILE A 434 15.45 1.20 -2.36
N HIS A 435 14.16 0.90 -2.43
CA HIS A 435 13.10 1.66 -1.81
C HIS A 435 11.96 0.71 -1.39
N PRO A 436 11.49 0.75 -0.12
CA PRO A 436 11.80 1.73 0.92
C PRO A 436 13.00 1.40 1.83
N LEU A 437 13.64 0.23 1.70
CA LEU A 437 14.65 -0.22 2.66
C LEU A 437 15.98 0.58 2.59
N ASN A 438 16.21 1.36 1.53
CA ASN A 438 17.41 2.18 1.33
C ASN A 438 18.73 1.40 1.53
N LYS A 439 18.75 0.11 1.15
CA LYS A 439 19.97 -0.70 1.20
C LYS A 439 21.04 -0.08 0.30
N ALA A 440 22.27 -0.04 0.79
CA ALA A 440 23.40 0.51 0.03
C ALA A 440 23.70 -0.41 -1.18
N ILE A 441 23.18 -0.04 -2.33
CA ILE A 441 23.44 -0.67 -3.64
C ILE A 441 24.01 0.41 -4.55
N ASP A 442 25.11 0.12 -5.22
CA ASP A 442 25.73 1.09 -6.10
C ASP A 442 24.84 1.43 -7.30
N PRO A 443 24.93 2.65 -7.88
CA PRO A 443 24.03 3.08 -8.93
C PRO A 443 24.06 2.22 -10.20
N VAL A 444 25.18 1.60 -10.54
CA VAL A 444 25.31 0.73 -11.73
C VAL A 444 24.53 -0.55 -11.52
N THR A 445 24.69 -1.19 -10.35
CA THR A 445 23.95 -2.39 -9.97
C THR A 445 22.45 -2.07 -9.83
N ALA A 446 22.09 -0.95 -9.19
CA ALA A 446 20.69 -0.52 -9.07
C ALA A 446 20.04 -0.28 -10.44
N GLY A 447 20.78 0.28 -11.41
CA GLY A 447 20.32 0.44 -12.79
C GLY A 447 20.04 -0.90 -13.48
N LYS A 448 20.96 -1.87 -13.35
CA LYS A 448 20.75 -3.23 -13.90
C LYS A 448 19.57 -3.93 -13.24
N MET A 449 19.38 -3.77 -11.92
CA MET A 449 18.22 -4.30 -11.22
C MET A 449 16.93 -3.71 -11.76
N LEU A 450 16.85 -2.39 -11.93
CA LEU A 450 15.67 -1.73 -12.47
C LEU A 450 15.35 -2.28 -13.88
N ASP A 451 16.35 -2.30 -14.76
CA ASP A 451 16.18 -2.78 -16.15
C ASP A 451 15.70 -4.24 -16.19
N PHE A 452 16.31 -5.11 -15.38
CA PHE A 452 15.98 -6.53 -15.38
C PHE A 452 14.60 -6.79 -14.76
N TYR A 453 14.37 -6.33 -13.52
CA TYR A 453 13.13 -6.65 -12.81
C TYR A 453 11.90 -5.95 -13.41
N SER A 454 12.04 -4.74 -13.98
CA SER A 454 10.95 -4.09 -14.69
C SER A 454 10.53 -4.85 -15.95
N ALA A 455 11.49 -5.40 -16.70
CA ALA A 455 11.19 -6.17 -17.90
C ALA A 455 10.53 -7.53 -17.61
N HIS A 456 10.71 -8.06 -16.37
CA HIS A 456 10.26 -9.39 -15.98
C HIS A 456 9.09 -9.39 -15.00
N THR A 457 8.52 -8.22 -14.68
CA THR A 457 7.31 -8.15 -13.86
C THR A 457 6.07 -8.29 -14.73
N ILE A 458 5.12 -9.14 -14.31
CA ILE A 458 3.87 -9.37 -15.07
C ILE A 458 3.04 -8.08 -15.11
N LYS A 459 2.52 -7.74 -16.29
CA LYS A 459 1.77 -6.48 -16.51
C LYS A 459 0.46 -6.41 -15.73
N ASN A 460 -0.18 -7.53 -15.48
CA ASN A 460 -1.47 -7.59 -14.76
C ASN A 460 -1.31 -7.93 -13.27
N GLY A 461 -0.16 -7.64 -12.69
CA GLY A 461 0.06 -7.67 -11.25
C GLY A 461 -0.72 -6.57 -10.51
N PRO A 462 -0.67 -6.56 -9.17
CA PRO A 462 -1.29 -5.50 -8.38
C PRO A 462 -0.59 -4.15 -8.60
N ALA A 463 -1.32 -3.06 -8.32
CA ALA A 463 -0.84 -1.69 -8.45
C ALA A 463 0.21 -1.33 -7.38
N MET A 464 1.23 -2.17 -7.23
CA MET A 464 2.28 -2.05 -6.22
C MET A 464 3.69 -1.92 -6.83
N THR A 465 3.86 -2.17 -8.12
CA THR A 465 5.17 -2.33 -8.74
C THR A 465 5.69 -1.05 -9.38
N ALA A 466 4.92 -0.45 -10.29
CA ALA A 466 5.38 0.68 -11.10
C ALA A 466 5.72 1.92 -10.24
N SER A 467 5.08 2.10 -9.09
CA SER A 467 5.42 3.14 -8.12
C SER A 467 6.83 2.98 -7.55
N ILE A 468 7.24 1.76 -7.23
CA ILE A 468 8.61 1.46 -6.75
C ILE A 468 9.62 1.67 -7.89
N GLN A 469 9.29 1.22 -9.10
CA GLN A 469 10.12 1.45 -10.29
C GLN A 469 10.30 2.95 -10.55
N ALA A 470 9.24 3.76 -10.40
CA ALA A 470 9.31 5.21 -10.50
C ALA A 470 10.27 5.84 -9.48
N VAL A 471 10.19 5.41 -8.21
CA VAL A 471 11.12 5.90 -7.17
C VAL A 471 12.56 5.51 -7.49
N VAL A 472 12.81 4.28 -7.89
CA VAL A 472 14.16 3.79 -8.21
C VAL A 472 14.71 4.53 -9.43
N ALA A 473 13.92 4.69 -10.50
CA ALA A 473 14.30 5.44 -11.70
C ALA A 473 14.63 6.90 -11.37
N ALA A 474 13.81 7.56 -10.52
CA ALA A 474 14.08 8.92 -10.06
C ALA A 474 15.41 9.01 -9.30
N LYS A 475 15.65 8.13 -8.32
CA LYS A 475 16.92 8.07 -7.57
C LYS A 475 18.14 7.86 -8.46
N LEU A 476 17.97 7.19 -9.60
CA LEU A 476 19.01 6.99 -10.61
C LEU A 476 19.15 8.15 -11.61
N GLY A 477 18.32 9.21 -11.49
CA GLY A 477 18.32 10.34 -12.41
C GLY A 477 17.74 10.02 -13.80
N ARG A 478 17.01 8.91 -13.94
CA ARG A 478 16.35 8.48 -15.18
C ARG A 478 14.97 9.16 -15.31
N GLY A 479 14.96 10.49 -15.49
CA GLY A 479 13.76 11.34 -15.43
C GLY A 479 12.61 10.88 -16.34
N PRO A 480 12.81 10.67 -17.68
CA PRO A 480 11.74 10.18 -18.54
C PRO A 480 11.15 8.85 -18.06
N GLU A 481 12.01 7.88 -17.73
CA GLU A 481 11.59 6.56 -17.25
C GLU A 481 10.81 6.67 -15.92
N SER A 482 11.26 7.54 -15.01
CA SER A 482 10.56 7.74 -13.74
C SER A 482 9.15 8.32 -13.92
N LEU A 483 8.95 9.21 -14.91
CA LEU A 483 7.63 9.73 -15.26
C LEU A 483 6.74 8.66 -15.89
N ASP A 484 7.28 7.87 -16.81
CA ASP A 484 6.55 6.79 -17.45
C ASP A 484 6.09 5.74 -16.42
N GLN A 485 6.97 5.32 -15.52
CA GLN A 485 6.63 4.41 -14.43
C GLN A 485 5.62 5.03 -13.44
N PHE A 486 5.74 6.32 -13.14
CA PHE A 486 4.75 7.01 -12.32
C PHE A 486 3.37 7.00 -12.98
N HIS A 487 3.26 7.34 -14.26
CA HIS A 487 2.01 7.24 -15.01
C HIS A 487 1.48 5.79 -15.04
N ASP A 488 2.36 4.81 -15.23
CA ASP A 488 1.99 3.39 -15.21
C ASP A 488 1.55 2.90 -13.82
N SER A 489 1.96 3.61 -12.76
CA SER A 489 1.54 3.27 -11.39
C SER A 489 0.07 3.60 -11.11
N TYR A 490 -0.56 4.50 -11.85
CA TYR A 490 -1.95 4.88 -11.61
C TYR A 490 -2.87 4.82 -12.83
N ARG A 491 -2.46 5.29 -14.03
CA ARG A 491 -3.34 5.38 -15.21
C ARG A 491 -4.10 4.10 -15.54
N PRO A 492 -3.47 2.91 -15.57
CA PRO A 492 -4.17 1.66 -15.87
C PRO A 492 -5.14 1.22 -14.77
N PHE A 493 -5.01 1.79 -13.57
CA PHE A 493 -5.75 1.38 -12.38
C PHE A 493 -6.88 2.33 -12.00
N MET A 494 -6.91 3.56 -12.56
CA MET A 494 -7.98 4.51 -12.27
C MET A 494 -9.29 4.05 -12.88
N ARG A 495 -10.38 4.22 -12.14
CA ARG A 495 -11.73 3.83 -12.57
C ARG A 495 -12.70 4.95 -12.36
N GLY A 496 -13.47 5.20 -13.40
CA GLY A 496 -14.60 6.10 -13.38
C GLY A 496 -14.27 7.53 -12.99
N PRO A 497 -15.30 8.33 -12.71
CA PRO A 497 -15.13 9.76 -12.46
C PRO A 497 -14.52 10.09 -11.10
N TRP A 498 -14.49 9.11 -10.18
CA TRP A 498 -14.06 9.31 -8.79
C TRP A 498 -12.56 9.08 -8.55
N ASP A 499 -11.78 8.88 -9.60
CA ASP A 499 -10.38 8.44 -9.51
C ASP A 499 -10.22 7.25 -8.56
N ALA A 500 -11.21 6.32 -8.62
CA ALA A 500 -11.23 5.14 -7.78
C ALA A 500 -10.11 4.18 -8.20
N PHE A 501 -9.14 3.99 -7.35
CA PHE A 501 -7.93 3.25 -7.65
C PHE A 501 -8.20 1.73 -7.60
N ALA A 502 -8.03 1.02 -8.70
CA ALA A 502 -8.22 -0.43 -8.75
C ALA A 502 -6.94 -1.19 -8.36
N GLU A 503 -7.12 -2.38 -7.78
CA GLU A 503 -6.00 -3.27 -7.44
C GLU A 503 -5.24 -3.75 -8.67
N LYS A 504 -5.95 -4.11 -9.76
CA LYS A 504 -5.37 -4.65 -11.00
C LYS A 504 -5.91 -3.92 -12.22
N ARG A 505 -5.14 -3.93 -13.30
CA ARG A 505 -5.53 -3.30 -14.59
C ARG A 505 -6.88 -3.79 -15.12
N THR A 506 -7.24 -5.04 -14.86
CA THR A 506 -8.45 -5.71 -15.35
C THR A 506 -9.53 -5.89 -14.28
N SER A 507 -9.38 -5.27 -13.11
CA SER A 507 -10.30 -5.42 -11.98
C SER A 507 -11.07 -4.12 -11.72
N ASN A 508 -12.31 -4.27 -11.25
CA ASN A 508 -13.11 -3.19 -10.66
C ASN A 508 -13.17 -3.29 -9.12
N ARG A 509 -12.25 -4.01 -8.50
CA ARG A 509 -11.99 -3.91 -7.06
C ARG A 509 -11.28 -2.58 -6.83
N VAL A 510 -12.03 -1.58 -6.39
CA VAL A 510 -11.59 -0.19 -6.36
C VAL A 510 -11.38 0.31 -4.93
N TYR A 511 -10.76 1.48 -4.84
CA TYR A 511 -10.30 2.12 -3.60
C TYR A 511 -9.16 1.36 -2.93
N PHE A 512 -8.23 0.85 -3.75
CA PHE A 512 -7.04 0.14 -3.31
C PHE A 512 -6.02 1.11 -2.70
N CYS A 513 -6.09 1.29 -1.38
CA CYS A 513 -5.25 2.21 -0.60
C CYS A 513 -3.76 1.91 -0.72
N THR A 514 -3.39 0.64 -0.92
CA THR A 514 -2.01 0.22 -1.16
C THR A 514 -1.42 0.87 -2.41
N GLY A 515 -2.16 0.83 -3.52
CA GLY A 515 -1.75 1.49 -4.77
C GLY A 515 -1.70 3.01 -4.64
N MET A 516 -2.65 3.60 -3.92
CA MET A 516 -2.66 5.04 -3.60
C MET A 516 -1.41 5.43 -2.81
N GLY A 517 -1.07 4.66 -1.77
CA GLY A 517 0.14 4.87 -0.97
C GLY A 517 1.41 4.76 -1.81
N GLY A 518 1.51 3.73 -2.66
CA GLY A 518 2.64 3.56 -3.58
C GLY A 518 2.79 4.74 -4.55
N CYS A 519 1.70 5.20 -5.16
CA CYS A 519 1.69 6.35 -6.06
C CYS A 519 2.19 7.62 -5.34
N LEU A 520 1.72 7.90 -4.12
CA LEU A 520 2.18 9.02 -3.29
C LEU A 520 3.67 8.89 -2.94
N GLN A 521 4.17 7.67 -2.69
CA GLN A 521 5.60 7.44 -2.46
C GLN A 521 6.45 7.87 -3.66
N SER A 522 5.97 7.70 -4.90
CA SER A 522 6.69 8.18 -6.09
C SER A 522 6.90 9.69 -6.04
N VAL A 523 5.90 10.44 -5.59
CA VAL A 523 5.99 11.91 -5.46
C VAL A 523 6.90 12.30 -4.29
N LEU A 524 6.71 11.68 -3.12
CA LEU A 524 7.40 12.07 -1.88
C LEU A 524 8.87 11.61 -1.84
N TYR A 525 9.15 10.36 -2.21
CA TYR A 525 10.49 9.75 -2.09
C TYR A 525 11.24 9.68 -3.42
N GLY A 526 10.52 9.65 -4.55
CA GLY A 526 11.10 9.72 -5.88
C GLY A 526 11.39 11.17 -6.28
N PHE A 527 10.33 11.95 -6.51
CA PHE A 527 10.46 13.28 -7.12
C PHE A 527 10.87 14.35 -6.13
N ALA A 528 10.29 14.39 -4.92
CA ALA A 528 10.77 15.27 -3.85
C ALA A 528 12.05 14.78 -3.19
N GLY A 529 12.34 13.47 -3.29
CA GLY A 529 13.54 12.85 -2.75
C GLY A 529 13.66 12.97 -1.24
N LEU A 530 12.53 12.99 -0.51
CA LEU A 530 12.54 13.06 0.95
C LEU A 530 13.14 11.77 1.53
N GLN A 531 13.99 11.92 2.53
CA GLN A 531 14.56 10.77 3.23
C GLN A 531 14.98 11.14 4.66
N VAL A 532 14.82 10.19 5.57
CA VAL A 532 15.36 10.28 6.92
C VAL A 532 16.59 9.38 7.00
N ALA A 533 17.66 9.90 7.56
CA ALA A 533 18.91 9.19 7.77
C ALA A 533 19.24 9.12 9.26
N GLU A 534 19.65 7.94 9.73
CA GLU A 534 20.14 7.72 11.07
C GLU A 534 21.53 8.38 11.29
N PRO A 535 21.94 8.62 12.53
CA PRO A 535 23.27 9.15 12.81
C PRO A 535 24.37 8.28 12.19
N GLY A 536 25.28 8.92 11.47
CA GLY A 536 26.36 8.23 10.76
C GLY A 536 26.01 7.64 9.39
N GLN A 537 24.74 7.59 9.00
CA GLN A 537 24.36 7.26 7.63
C GLN A 537 24.63 8.42 6.69
N LYS A 538 25.18 8.11 5.51
CA LYS A 538 25.34 9.08 4.43
C LYS A 538 24.01 9.27 3.71
N ALA A 539 23.55 10.51 3.63
CA ALA A 539 22.40 10.89 2.81
C ALA A 539 22.82 11.95 1.79
N ALA A 540 22.24 11.85 0.59
CA ALA A 540 22.44 12.83 -0.47
C ALA A 540 21.40 13.97 -0.36
N GLY A 541 21.70 15.11 -0.98
CA GLY A 541 20.76 16.22 -1.13
C GLY A 541 20.89 17.30 -0.07
N THR A 542 19.88 18.15 0.00
CA THR A 542 19.79 19.27 0.93
C THR A 542 19.29 18.81 2.29
N LYS A 543 20.04 19.10 3.35
CA LYS A 543 19.59 18.84 4.73
C LYS A 543 18.51 19.86 5.11
N ILE A 544 17.34 19.35 5.52
CA ILE A 544 16.19 20.15 5.95
C ILE A 544 16.25 20.38 7.46
N ALA A 545 16.46 19.30 8.23
CA ALA A 545 16.48 19.32 9.69
C ALA A 545 17.39 18.22 10.23
N SER A 546 17.84 18.34 11.48
CA SER A 546 18.69 17.35 12.14
C SER A 546 18.62 17.49 13.64
N ASP A 547 18.72 16.38 14.35
CA ASP A 547 19.02 16.32 15.78
C ASP A 547 19.90 15.10 16.11
N SER A 548 19.87 14.65 17.37
CA SER A 548 20.64 13.49 17.82
C SER A 548 20.05 12.14 17.39
N VAL A 549 18.79 12.10 16.96
CA VAL A 549 18.08 10.88 16.58
C VAL A 549 18.18 10.61 15.09
N ALA A 550 17.95 11.64 14.25
CA ALA A 550 17.93 11.50 12.81
C ALA A 550 18.16 12.83 12.09
N SER A 551 18.30 12.76 10.78
CA SER A 551 18.36 13.93 9.90
C SER A 551 17.43 13.76 8.73
N LEU A 552 16.67 14.83 8.40
CA LEU A 552 15.78 14.89 7.24
C LEU A 552 16.48 15.58 6.08
N TYR A 553 16.43 14.98 4.90
CA TYR A 553 17.00 15.49 3.65
C TYR A 553 15.96 15.51 2.53
N ALA A 554 16.21 16.35 1.52
CA ALA A 554 15.59 16.28 0.21
C ALA A 554 16.66 16.16 -0.87
N ASN A 555 16.57 15.12 -1.69
CA ASN A 555 17.39 14.89 -2.89
C ASN A 555 16.46 14.76 -4.10
N PRO A 556 15.92 15.88 -4.61
CA PRO A 556 14.85 15.85 -5.60
C PRO A 556 15.32 15.44 -6.99
N HIS A 557 14.38 14.80 -7.71
CA HIS A 557 14.53 14.38 -9.10
C HIS A 557 13.21 14.65 -9.84
N LEU A 558 12.93 15.95 -10.12
CA LEU A 558 11.71 16.32 -10.83
C LEU A 558 11.67 15.66 -12.21
N PRO A 559 10.54 15.04 -12.60
CA PRO A 559 10.40 14.46 -13.92
C PRO A 559 10.25 15.55 -14.99
N PRO A 560 10.48 15.21 -16.27
CA PRO A 560 10.29 16.14 -17.39
C PRO A 560 8.86 16.72 -17.40
N GLY A 561 8.75 18.02 -17.73
CA GLY A 561 7.46 18.71 -17.79
C GLY A 561 6.99 19.32 -16.46
N TRP A 562 7.49 18.84 -15.32
CA TRP A 562 7.13 19.44 -14.03
C TRP A 562 7.90 20.73 -13.80
N GLY A 563 7.16 21.85 -13.72
CA GLY A 563 7.73 23.17 -13.42
C GLY A 563 8.09 23.38 -11.95
N GLY A 564 7.69 22.46 -11.07
CA GLY A 564 8.01 22.45 -9.64
C GLY A 564 7.10 21.53 -8.84
N LEU A 565 7.53 21.25 -7.62
CA LEU A 565 6.82 20.46 -6.62
C LEU A 565 6.92 21.16 -5.27
N THR A 566 5.83 21.24 -4.52
CA THR A 566 5.85 21.70 -3.13
C THR A 566 5.16 20.66 -2.24
N VAL A 567 5.85 20.20 -1.22
CA VAL A 567 5.29 19.36 -0.16
C VAL A 567 5.17 20.24 1.08
N LYS A 568 3.93 20.65 1.40
CA LYS A 568 3.66 21.48 2.60
C LYS A 568 3.56 20.59 3.84
N GLY A 569 4.00 21.11 4.97
CA GLY A 569 3.80 20.49 6.26
C GLY A 569 4.53 19.16 6.45
N VAL A 570 5.70 18.99 5.86
CA VAL A 570 6.59 17.86 6.15
C VAL A 570 6.91 17.82 7.64
N ARG A 571 6.44 16.82 8.35
CA ARG A 571 6.60 16.68 9.79
C ARG A 571 7.90 15.97 10.13
N PHE A 572 8.69 16.59 11.00
CA PHE A 572 9.91 15.98 11.51
C PHE A 572 10.17 16.47 12.94
N HIS A 573 10.19 15.56 13.91
CA HIS A 573 10.45 15.81 15.33
C HIS A 573 9.67 16.99 15.90
N GLY A 574 8.34 16.96 15.71
CA GLY A 574 7.42 17.97 16.23
C GLY A 574 7.41 19.31 15.49
N LYS A 575 8.22 19.47 14.45
CA LYS A 575 8.23 20.65 13.58
C LYS A 575 7.62 20.34 12.21
N ALA A 576 7.10 21.36 11.56
CA ALA A 576 6.59 21.26 10.19
C ALA A 576 7.43 22.13 9.25
N TYR A 577 7.68 21.64 8.04
CA TYR A 577 8.46 22.31 7.02
C TYR A 577 7.73 22.28 5.69
N ASP A 578 7.70 23.40 4.98
CA ASP A 578 7.30 23.43 3.59
C ASP A 578 8.55 23.26 2.72
N VAL A 579 8.58 22.21 1.94
CA VAL A 579 9.68 21.87 1.05
C VAL A 579 9.26 22.16 -0.37
N SER A 580 9.84 23.20 -0.96
CA SER A 580 9.60 23.60 -2.35
C SER A 580 10.75 23.19 -3.25
N ILE A 581 10.45 22.66 -4.41
CA ILE A 581 11.41 22.22 -5.42
C ILE A 581 11.09 22.95 -6.71
N ALA A 582 12.03 23.77 -7.16
CA ALA A 582 11.93 24.49 -8.43
C ALA A 582 12.64 23.75 -9.56
N ALA A 583 12.45 24.20 -10.78
CA ALA A 583 13.17 23.70 -11.95
C ALA A 583 14.69 23.62 -11.70
N GLY A 584 15.32 22.54 -12.18
CA GLY A 584 16.72 22.24 -11.88
C GLY A 584 16.96 21.67 -10.48
N ASN A 585 15.91 21.11 -9.85
CA ASN A 585 15.96 20.44 -8.55
C ASN A 585 16.45 21.35 -7.40
N LYS A 586 16.19 22.64 -7.48
CA LYS A 586 16.55 23.60 -6.42
C LYS A 586 15.57 23.48 -5.25
N VAL A 587 16.08 23.16 -4.08
CA VAL A 587 15.31 23.00 -2.85
C VAL A 587 15.24 24.30 -2.09
N GLY A 588 14.01 24.74 -1.77
CA GLY A 588 13.72 25.78 -0.80
C GLY A 588 13.01 25.15 0.42
N VAL A 589 13.35 25.60 1.61
CA VAL A 589 12.77 25.11 2.87
C VAL A 589 12.32 26.29 3.70
N THR A 590 11.07 26.24 4.17
CA THR A 590 10.56 27.19 5.16
C THR A 590 9.94 26.41 6.33
N VAL A 591 10.08 26.94 7.55
CA VAL A 591 9.36 26.39 8.69
C VAL A 591 7.90 26.80 8.54
N ALA A 592 7.00 25.82 8.51
CA ALA A 592 5.58 26.08 8.44
C ALA A 592 5.12 26.77 9.74
N LYS A 593 4.19 27.73 9.59
CA LYS A 593 3.66 28.51 10.72
C LYS A 593 2.56 27.77 11.46
#